data_2ba0d7c33244b1280d5c76928f73df15
#
_entry.id   2ba0d7c33244b1280d5c76928f73df15
#
_cell.length_a   1.000
_cell.length_b   1.000
_cell.length_c   1.000
_cell.angle_alpha   90.00
_cell.angle_beta   90.00
_cell.angle_gamma   90.00
#
_symmetry.space_group_name_H-M   'P 1'
#
loop_
_entity.id
_entity.type
_entity.pdbx_description
1 polymer ?
#
loop_
_entity_poly.entity_id
_entity_poly.type
_entity_poly.pdbx_seq_one_letter_code
_entity_poly.pdbx_strand_id
1 'polypeptide(L)'
;MTASVVMITAVAAIFLAAVLNLAVDSRFRKGLTRYSLIFAGIAGIFFYGYGYAWNQGLHLTSLIKALLAVCRVFAGGNDLDSIKQAPLFQSPVILSIFWLAHFLAFYAMASAAIAAVGQRVLRTLRVTRLRRGPLLLVYGITARSVAYGRHRAQEDHYAVVFVDQEYNPVFDSAISAFGAVVEKDSDALAGNARFLKHLNIRPGKRRLELAALKGDGRENLNYARALLKAMSDSGIRTEQTTLTAAGMGEEAASLQALGGEGYGNVHAFDETALTARRALRAHPLCDLVEFDAQGRATGDLRVVIVGFGATGRAMLAQTVINGQFTGSHFRADIFDPAPLNGFLLHRPLTERYDIRFHDKSGDSTAFYSFLEENLREISLIILCTESGEKNLRTSEDLKAWFPGGIRRPPILTATRDEYRWIDAEGHEQQSEDETDIPDFDGPR
;
A
#
# COMPACT_ATOMS: atom_id res chain seq x y z
N MET A 1 -15.05 51.33 24.32
CA MET A 1 -14.32 50.04 24.40
C MET A 1 -12.86 50.32 24.03
N THR A 2 -11.94 50.04 24.92
CA THR A 2 -10.53 50.28 24.67
C THR A 2 -9.98 49.33 23.57
N ALA A 3 -9.03 49.76 22.74
CA ALA A 3 -8.43 48.99 21.69
C ALA A 3 -7.93 47.58 22.18
N SER A 4 -7.53 47.53 23.45
CA SER A 4 -7.12 46.27 24.12
C SER A 4 -8.25 45.23 24.22
N VAL A 5 -9.49 45.64 24.48
CA VAL A 5 -10.63 44.72 24.59
C VAL A 5 -10.98 44.12 23.21
N VAL A 6 -10.90 44.94 22.16
CA VAL A 6 -11.14 44.49 20.77
C VAL A 6 -10.09 43.50 20.36
N MET A 7 -8.82 43.74 20.71
CA MET A 7 -7.72 42.83 20.39
C MET A 7 -7.86 41.49 21.14
N ILE A 8 -8.20 41.51 22.43
CA ILE A 8 -8.40 40.29 23.23
C ILE A 8 -9.57 39.47 22.70
N THR A 9 -10.70 40.11 22.34
CA THR A 9 -11.86 39.40 21.77
C THR A 9 -11.55 38.82 20.39
N ALA A 10 -10.80 39.51 19.56
CA ALA A 10 -10.35 38.99 18.25
C ALA A 10 -9.43 37.76 18.42
N VAL A 11 -8.44 37.82 19.31
CA VAL A 11 -7.55 36.70 19.61
C VAL A 11 -8.33 35.52 20.19
N ALA A 12 -9.27 35.75 21.11
CA ALA A 12 -10.13 34.70 21.67
C ALA A 12 -11.02 34.05 20.60
N ALA A 13 -11.58 34.83 19.67
CA ALA A 13 -12.37 34.32 18.56
C ALA A 13 -11.55 33.49 17.58
N ILE A 14 -10.30 33.90 17.31
CA ILE A 14 -9.35 33.13 16.47
C ILE A 14 -9.00 31.82 17.16
N PHE A 15 -8.70 31.85 18.46
CA PHE A 15 -8.39 30.65 19.24
C PHE A 15 -9.57 29.69 19.30
N LEU A 16 -10.78 30.19 19.53
CA LEU A 16 -12.01 29.40 19.53
C LEU A 16 -12.28 28.78 18.14
N ALA A 17 -12.11 29.56 17.07
CA ALA A 17 -12.22 29.05 15.70
C ALA A 17 -11.16 27.97 15.40
N ALA A 18 -9.95 28.12 15.91
CA ALA A 18 -8.90 27.13 15.80
C ALA A 18 -9.23 25.82 16.55
N VAL A 19 -9.73 25.93 17.78
CA VAL A 19 -10.14 24.78 18.60
C VAL A 19 -11.34 24.05 17.96
N LEU A 20 -12.34 24.78 17.48
CA LEU A 20 -13.48 24.21 16.76
C LEU A 20 -13.04 23.52 15.47
N ASN A 21 -12.08 24.07 14.75
CA ASN A 21 -11.49 23.43 13.57
C ASN A 21 -10.76 22.11 13.85
N LEU A 22 -10.19 21.96 15.03
CA LEU A 22 -9.53 20.71 15.45
C LEU A 22 -10.53 19.65 15.91
N ALA A 23 -11.69 20.09 16.44
CA ALA A 23 -12.74 19.20 16.95
C ALA A 23 -13.72 18.71 15.87
N VAL A 24 -13.79 19.38 14.72
CA VAL A 24 -14.75 19.07 13.65
C VAL A 24 -14.15 18.11 12.61
N ASP A 25 -14.96 17.18 12.12
CA ASP A 25 -14.59 16.22 11.07
C ASP A 25 -13.94 16.91 9.86
N SER A 26 -12.90 16.28 9.35
CA SER A 26 -12.07 16.79 8.26
C SER A 26 -12.86 17.06 6.96
N ARG A 27 -13.92 16.29 6.69
CA ARG A 27 -14.79 16.47 5.52
C ARG A 27 -15.66 17.72 5.65
N PHE A 28 -16.28 17.88 6.80
CA PHE A 28 -17.13 19.06 7.09
C PHE A 28 -16.29 20.33 7.09
N ARG A 29 -15.12 20.32 7.69
CA ARG A 29 -14.18 21.43 7.72
C ARG A 29 -13.75 21.90 6.33
N LYS A 30 -13.40 20.97 5.43
CA LYS A 30 -13.05 21.29 4.04
C LYS A 30 -14.22 21.95 3.30
N GLY A 31 -15.43 21.44 3.50
CA GLY A 31 -16.65 22.00 2.94
C GLY A 31 -16.89 23.43 3.44
N LEU A 32 -16.90 23.61 4.76
CA LEU A 32 -17.13 24.92 5.39
C LEU A 32 -16.11 25.97 4.94
N THR A 33 -14.82 25.63 4.94
CA THR A 33 -13.76 26.54 4.47
C THR A 33 -13.96 26.93 3.01
N ARG A 34 -14.32 25.98 2.13
CA ARG A 34 -14.57 26.23 0.71
C ARG A 34 -15.77 27.16 0.51
N TYR A 35 -16.89 26.90 1.18
CA TYR A 35 -18.09 27.73 1.07
C TYR A 35 -17.87 29.09 1.66
N SER A 36 -17.17 29.22 2.79
CA SER A 36 -16.82 30.51 3.39
C SER A 36 -15.96 31.36 2.45
N LEU A 37 -14.98 30.76 1.76
CA LEU A 37 -14.13 31.45 0.81
C LEU A 37 -14.91 31.96 -0.40
N ILE A 38 -15.80 31.13 -0.96
CA ILE A 38 -16.62 31.48 -2.11
C ILE A 38 -17.62 32.63 -1.71
N PHE A 39 -18.32 32.44 -0.60
CA PHE A 39 -19.29 33.45 -0.12
C PHE A 39 -18.61 34.78 0.18
N ALA A 40 -17.51 34.79 0.91
CA ALA A 40 -16.77 35.99 1.24
C ALA A 40 -16.20 36.70 -0.01
N GLY A 41 -15.72 35.92 -1.00
CA GLY A 41 -15.27 36.50 -2.27
C GLY A 41 -16.36 37.16 -3.05
N ILE A 42 -17.50 36.49 -3.24
CA ILE A 42 -18.66 37.04 -3.98
C ILE A 42 -19.26 38.24 -3.26
N ALA A 43 -19.51 38.11 -1.95
CA ALA A 43 -20.05 39.20 -1.13
C ALA A 43 -19.08 40.40 -1.10
N GLY A 44 -17.79 40.15 -0.97
CA GLY A 44 -16.78 41.20 -1.02
C GLY A 44 -16.76 41.97 -2.34
N ILE A 45 -16.77 41.26 -3.49
CA ILE A 45 -16.85 41.91 -4.81
C ILE A 45 -18.12 42.73 -4.92
N PHE A 46 -19.25 42.20 -4.47
CA PHE A 46 -20.52 42.91 -4.52
C PHE A 46 -20.50 44.21 -3.64
N PHE A 47 -20.12 44.09 -2.38
CA PHE A 47 -20.12 45.22 -1.46
C PHE A 47 -19.11 46.30 -1.84
N TYR A 48 -17.87 45.93 -2.10
CA TYR A 48 -16.83 46.88 -2.50
C TYR A 48 -17.06 47.42 -3.92
N GLY A 49 -17.53 46.57 -4.84
CA GLY A 49 -17.88 46.97 -6.19
C GLY A 49 -18.99 48.02 -6.19
N TYR A 50 -20.10 47.79 -5.45
CA TYR A 50 -21.17 48.72 -5.29
C TYR A 50 -20.70 50.05 -4.62
N GLY A 51 -19.96 49.96 -3.52
CA GLY A 51 -19.51 51.11 -2.77
C GLY A 51 -18.57 52.02 -3.58
N TYR A 52 -17.60 51.47 -4.27
CA TYR A 52 -16.70 52.24 -5.12
C TYR A 52 -17.39 52.77 -6.38
N ALA A 53 -18.30 52.00 -6.99
CA ALA A 53 -19.06 52.47 -8.14
C ALA A 53 -19.99 53.66 -7.76
N TRP A 54 -20.59 53.63 -6.56
CA TRP A 54 -21.40 54.72 -6.05
C TRP A 54 -20.57 55.99 -5.85
N ASN A 55 -19.39 55.90 -5.23
CA ASN A 55 -18.61 57.08 -4.85
C ASN A 55 -17.78 57.64 -6.00
N GLN A 56 -17.37 56.85 -6.98
CA GLN A 56 -16.39 57.20 -8.03
C GLN A 56 -16.93 56.97 -9.46
N GLY A 57 -18.15 56.48 -9.59
CA GLY A 57 -18.69 56.05 -10.88
C GLY A 57 -18.21 54.64 -11.29
N LEU A 58 -18.87 54.09 -12.31
CA LEU A 58 -18.58 52.73 -12.82
C LEU A 58 -17.42 52.83 -13.81
N HIS A 59 -16.21 52.71 -13.30
CA HIS A 59 -14.95 52.73 -14.06
C HIS A 59 -14.10 51.50 -13.81
N LEU A 60 -13.19 51.20 -14.71
CA LEU A 60 -12.23 50.09 -14.55
C LEU A 60 -11.43 50.23 -13.23
N THR A 61 -11.10 51.45 -12.84
CA THR A 61 -10.40 51.78 -11.58
C THR A 61 -11.20 51.38 -10.34
N SER A 62 -12.53 51.58 -10.37
CA SER A 62 -13.42 51.19 -9.26
C SER A 62 -13.47 49.65 -9.12
N LEU A 63 -13.48 48.92 -10.23
CA LEU A 63 -13.42 47.47 -10.23
C LEU A 63 -12.08 46.95 -9.67
N ILE A 64 -10.95 47.51 -10.09
CA ILE A 64 -9.64 47.17 -9.57
C ILE A 64 -9.54 47.41 -8.07
N LYS A 65 -10.06 48.59 -7.60
CA LYS A 65 -10.11 48.90 -6.16
C LYS A 65 -10.97 47.89 -5.39
N ALA A 66 -12.12 47.48 -5.94
CA ALA A 66 -12.96 46.46 -5.32
C ALA A 66 -12.22 45.12 -5.18
N LEU A 67 -11.51 44.65 -6.23
CA LEU A 67 -10.71 43.44 -6.17
C LEU A 67 -9.60 43.53 -5.14
N LEU A 68 -8.87 44.65 -5.09
CA LEU A 68 -7.83 44.89 -4.08
C LEU A 68 -8.39 44.90 -2.68
N ALA A 69 -9.59 45.55 -2.47
CA ALA A 69 -10.27 45.54 -1.19
C ALA A 69 -10.68 44.14 -0.76
N VAL A 70 -11.18 43.30 -1.67
CA VAL A 70 -11.47 41.89 -1.39
C VAL A 70 -10.21 41.13 -0.97
N CYS A 71 -9.08 41.31 -1.64
CA CYS A 71 -7.80 40.71 -1.21
C CYS A 71 -7.41 41.15 0.21
N ARG A 72 -7.63 42.42 0.56
CA ARG A 72 -7.37 42.93 1.92
C ARG A 72 -8.29 42.30 2.95
N VAL A 73 -9.54 42.01 2.62
CA VAL A 73 -10.49 41.32 3.52
C VAL A 73 -9.93 39.95 3.94
N PHE A 74 -9.40 39.19 2.99
CA PHE A 74 -8.76 37.89 3.30
C PHE A 74 -7.49 38.05 4.14
N ALA A 75 -6.81 39.18 4.05
CA ALA A 75 -5.67 39.52 4.91
C ALA A 75 -6.07 40.11 6.27
N GLY A 76 -7.38 40.19 6.59
CA GLY A 76 -7.91 40.75 7.84
C GLY A 76 -8.11 42.28 7.84
N GLY A 77 -7.91 42.93 6.69
CA GLY A 77 -8.17 44.35 6.53
C GLY A 77 -9.61 44.64 6.06
N ASN A 78 -10.05 45.87 6.22
CA ASN A 78 -11.30 46.37 5.61
C ASN A 78 -11.07 47.79 5.07
N ASP A 79 -11.93 48.20 4.17
CA ASP A 79 -11.94 49.55 3.60
C ASP A 79 -13.38 50.16 3.67
N LEU A 80 -14.08 49.85 4.78
CA LEU A 80 -15.45 50.30 5.01
C LEU A 80 -15.56 51.84 4.97
N ASP A 81 -14.56 52.56 5.50
CA ASP A 81 -14.57 54.02 5.55
C ASP A 81 -14.66 54.65 4.16
N SER A 82 -14.09 54.00 3.16
CA SER A 82 -14.16 54.46 1.78
C SER A 82 -15.51 54.22 1.10
N ILE A 83 -16.38 53.37 1.64
CA ILE A 83 -17.63 52.94 1.00
C ILE A 83 -18.88 53.15 1.86
N LYS A 84 -18.74 53.50 3.15
CA LYS A 84 -19.83 53.62 4.13
C LYS A 84 -20.87 54.68 3.77
N GLN A 85 -20.52 55.65 2.94
CA GLN A 85 -21.45 56.71 2.51
C GLN A 85 -22.49 56.22 1.50
N ALA A 86 -22.28 55.09 0.85
CA ALA A 86 -23.24 54.56 -0.10
C ALA A 86 -24.53 54.10 0.62
N PRO A 87 -25.72 54.37 0.04
CA PRO A 87 -27.01 54.11 0.68
C PRO A 87 -27.21 52.69 1.20
N LEU A 88 -26.62 51.73 0.54
CA LEU A 88 -26.67 50.28 0.89
C LEU A 88 -26.17 50.05 2.32
N PHE A 89 -25.11 50.75 2.76
CA PHE A 89 -24.47 50.54 4.07
C PHE A 89 -25.16 51.26 5.22
N GLN A 90 -26.22 52.02 4.94
CA GLN A 90 -27.03 52.62 5.97
C GLN A 90 -28.02 51.64 6.61
N SER A 91 -28.25 50.48 5.96
CA SER A 91 -29.06 49.41 6.52
C SER A 91 -28.25 48.57 7.52
N PRO A 92 -28.70 48.40 8.76
CA PRO A 92 -27.99 47.58 9.75
C PRO A 92 -27.93 46.12 9.37
N VAL A 93 -28.91 45.61 8.62
CA VAL A 93 -28.92 44.24 8.11
C VAL A 93 -27.78 44.02 7.08
N ILE A 94 -27.66 44.94 6.14
CA ILE A 94 -26.60 44.89 5.12
C ILE A 94 -25.23 45.00 5.76
N LEU A 95 -25.06 45.87 6.74
CA LEU A 95 -23.83 46.03 7.49
C LEU A 95 -23.48 44.74 8.26
N SER A 96 -24.47 44.03 8.80
CA SER A 96 -24.27 42.74 9.46
C SER A 96 -23.80 41.66 8.47
N ILE A 97 -24.37 41.59 7.26
CA ILE A 97 -23.94 40.66 6.21
C ILE A 97 -22.52 40.99 5.73
N PHE A 98 -22.21 42.28 5.61
CA PHE A 98 -20.86 42.75 5.28
C PHE A 98 -19.84 42.24 6.31
N TRP A 99 -20.09 42.42 7.61
CA TRP A 99 -19.20 41.93 8.65
C TRP A 99 -19.15 40.41 8.72
N LEU A 100 -20.26 39.73 8.45
CA LEU A 100 -20.26 38.26 8.36
C LEU A 100 -19.36 37.76 7.23
N ALA A 101 -19.39 38.41 6.04
CA ALA A 101 -18.52 38.09 4.94
C ALA A 101 -17.03 38.27 5.31
N HIS A 102 -16.70 39.36 6.03
CA HIS A 102 -15.35 39.62 6.53
C HIS A 102 -14.90 38.56 7.53
N PHE A 103 -15.78 38.20 8.47
CA PHE A 103 -15.49 37.13 9.42
C PHE A 103 -15.25 35.79 8.73
N LEU A 104 -16.07 35.43 7.74
CA LEU A 104 -15.92 34.20 6.98
C LEU A 104 -14.65 34.19 6.12
N ALA A 105 -14.26 35.33 5.53
CA ALA A 105 -12.99 35.43 4.81
C ALA A 105 -11.79 35.16 5.74
N PHE A 106 -11.80 35.85 6.90
CA PHE A 106 -10.74 35.65 7.90
C PHE A 106 -10.73 34.23 8.44
N TYR A 107 -11.90 33.64 8.73
CA TYR A 107 -12.03 32.24 9.13
C TYR A 107 -11.42 31.29 8.09
N ALA A 108 -11.73 31.49 6.80
CA ALA A 108 -11.22 30.65 5.73
C ALA A 108 -9.68 30.70 5.66
N MET A 109 -9.10 31.89 5.75
CA MET A 109 -7.64 32.08 5.74
C MET A 109 -6.96 31.51 7.00
N ALA A 110 -7.52 31.77 8.17
CA ALA A 110 -7.02 31.23 9.44
C ALA A 110 -7.09 29.71 9.44
N SER A 111 -8.19 29.12 8.95
CA SER A 111 -8.37 27.67 8.83
C SER A 111 -7.34 27.05 7.90
N ALA A 112 -7.06 27.69 6.77
CA ALA A 112 -6.03 27.21 5.82
C ALA A 112 -4.61 27.29 6.44
N ALA A 113 -4.29 28.40 7.11
CA ALA A 113 -3.02 28.59 7.81
C ALA A 113 -2.84 27.56 8.95
N ILE A 114 -3.89 27.35 9.78
CA ILE A 114 -3.88 26.38 10.86
C ILE A 114 -3.75 24.95 10.30
N ALA A 115 -4.42 24.63 9.19
CA ALA A 115 -4.28 23.32 8.55
C ALA A 115 -2.85 23.09 8.05
N ALA A 116 -2.24 24.09 7.43
CA ALA A 116 -0.87 24.00 6.92
C ALA A 116 0.18 23.91 8.06
N VAL A 117 0.07 24.75 9.07
CA VAL A 117 0.97 24.76 10.24
C VAL A 117 0.69 23.57 11.14
N GLY A 118 -0.59 23.23 11.38
CA GLY A 118 -1.00 22.12 12.22
C GLY A 118 -0.52 20.78 11.71
N GLN A 119 -0.53 20.56 10.40
CA GLN A 119 0.05 19.34 9.82
C GLN A 119 1.57 19.25 10.06
N ARG A 120 2.30 20.35 9.92
CA ARG A 120 3.75 20.39 10.23
C ARG A 120 4.01 20.17 11.71
N VAL A 121 3.27 20.84 12.59
CA VAL A 121 3.42 20.69 14.05
C VAL A 121 3.05 19.28 14.50
N LEU A 122 1.94 18.73 14.02
CA LEU A 122 1.53 17.36 14.33
C LEU A 122 2.52 16.34 13.79
N ARG A 123 3.05 16.55 12.56
CA ARG A 123 4.13 15.71 12.00
C ARG A 123 5.38 15.79 12.89
N THR A 124 5.81 16.98 13.28
CA THR A 124 6.96 17.17 14.17
C THR A 124 6.74 16.52 15.55
N LEU A 125 5.55 16.67 16.11
CA LEU A 125 5.19 16.04 17.40
C LEU A 125 5.13 14.51 17.28
N ARG A 126 4.56 13.97 16.19
CA ARG A 126 4.57 12.53 15.91
C ARG A 126 6.00 12.02 15.76
N VAL A 127 6.83 12.67 14.93
CA VAL A 127 8.25 12.31 14.78
C VAL A 127 9.00 12.41 16.12
N THR A 128 8.68 13.40 16.97
CA THR A 128 9.29 13.53 18.30
C THR A 128 8.86 12.39 19.23
N ARG A 129 7.61 11.95 19.15
CA ARG A 129 7.12 10.75 19.85
C ARG A 129 7.81 9.49 19.35
N LEU A 130 8.04 9.38 18.04
CA LEU A 130 8.77 8.28 17.40
C LEU A 130 10.24 8.18 17.85
N ARG A 131 10.80 9.23 18.44
CA ARG A 131 12.20 9.25 18.92
C ARG A 131 12.44 8.41 20.19
N ARG A 132 11.39 7.87 20.80
CA ARG A 132 11.47 7.07 22.04
C ARG A 132 10.97 5.65 21.77
N GLY A 133 11.65 4.65 22.31
CA GLY A 133 11.28 3.23 22.20
C GLY A 133 11.76 2.54 20.91
N PRO A 134 11.36 1.27 20.71
CA PRO A 134 11.71 0.50 19.52
C PRO A 134 11.09 1.12 18.26
N LEU A 135 11.79 1.01 17.13
CA LEU A 135 11.37 1.56 15.84
C LEU A 135 11.28 0.47 14.80
N LEU A 136 10.14 0.41 14.13
CA LEU A 136 9.96 -0.34 12.90
C LEU A 136 9.93 0.64 11.71
N LEU A 137 10.85 0.45 10.77
CA LEU A 137 10.88 1.17 9.51
C LEU A 137 10.40 0.23 8.40
N VAL A 138 9.32 0.60 7.73
CA VAL A 138 8.69 -0.20 6.67
C VAL A 138 8.82 0.51 5.33
N TYR A 139 9.51 -0.11 4.38
CA TYR A 139 9.57 0.35 3.00
C TYR A 139 8.48 -0.34 2.17
N GLY A 140 7.63 0.47 1.53
CA GLY A 140 6.46 0.03 0.79
C GLY A 140 5.17 -0.03 1.61
N ILE A 141 4.08 0.53 1.05
CA ILE A 141 2.74 0.55 1.65
C ILE A 141 1.81 -0.35 0.85
N THR A 142 1.59 -1.54 1.37
CA THR A 142 0.67 -2.56 0.84
C THR A 142 -0.29 -2.99 1.95
N ALA A 143 -1.33 -3.75 1.63
CA ALA A 143 -2.24 -4.29 2.65
C ALA A 143 -1.47 -5.10 3.70
N ARG A 144 -0.52 -5.94 3.26
CA ARG A 144 0.34 -6.78 4.12
C ARG A 144 1.26 -5.95 5.00
N SER A 145 1.95 -4.96 4.43
CA SER A 145 2.88 -4.12 5.21
C SER A 145 2.15 -3.27 6.25
N VAL A 146 0.92 -2.81 5.94
CA VAL A 146 0.07 -2.08 6.89
C VAL A 146 -0.43 -3.00 8.02
N ALA A 147 -0.82 -4.24 7.71
CA ALA A 147 -1.21 -5.24 8.71
C ALA A 147 -0.02 -5.57 9.62
N TYR A 148 1.17 -5.82 9.04
CA TYR A 148 2.40 -6.06 9.79
C TYR A 148 2.76 -4.88 10.71
N GLY A 149 2.75 -3.66 10.20
CA GLY A 149 3.03 -2.46 10.99
C GLY A 149 2.03 -2.25 12.12
N ARG A 150 0.74 -2.57 11.89
CA ARG A 150 -0.30 -2.50 12.93
C ARG A 150 -0.03 -3.50 14.05
N HIS A 151 0.22 -4.76 13.72
CA HIS A 151 0.54 -5.81 14.67
C HIS A 151 1.73 -5.41 15.55
N ARG A 152 2.85 -5.01 14.94
CA ARG A 152 4.05 -4.58 15.69
C ARG A 152 3.83 -3.34 16.54
N ALA A 153 2.96 -2.42 16.11
CA ALA A 153 2.61 -1.24 16.90
C ALA A 153 1.74 -1.56 18.11
N GLN A 154 0.81 -2.51 17.99
CA GLN A 154 -0.16 -2.85 19.03
C GLN A 154 0.40 -3.83 20.04
N GLU A 155 1.06 -4.88 19.61
CA GLU A 155 1.55 -5.94 20.48
C GLU A 155 2.95 -5.67 21.05
N ASP A 156 3.87 -5.19 20.23
CA ASP A 156 5.26 -4.97 20.60
C ASP A 156 5.60 -3.52 20.91
N HIS A 157 4.61 -2.62 20.83
CA HIS A 157 4.77 -1.19 21.11
C HIS A 157 5.84 -0.49 20.23
N TYR A 158 6.06 -0.96 19.00
CA TYR A 158 6.94 -0.30 18.07
C TYR A 158 6.35 1.03 17.59
N ALA A 159 7.20 2.04 17.49
CA ALA A 159 6.91 3.21 16.70
C ALA A 159 7.10 2.84 15.22
N VAL A 160 6.08 3.01 14.39
CA VAL A 160 6.12 2.57 12.98
C VAL A 160 6.24 3.76 12.04
N VAL A 161 7.21 3.68 11.12
CA VAL A 161 7.41 4.65 10.04
C VAL A 161 7.36 3.92 8.71
N PHE A 162 6.42 4.31 7.87
CA PHE A 162 6.35 3.85 6.49
C PHE A 162 7.13 4.80 5.58
N VAL A 163 7.81 4.24 4.60
CA VAL A 163 8.51 4.97 3.54
C VAL A 163 7.98 4.51 2.20
N ASP A 164 7.22 5.37 1.54
CA ASP A 164 6.71 5.14 0.18
C ASP A 164 6.32 6.47 -0.46
N GLN A 165 6.55 6.62 -1.77
CA GLN A 165 6.16 7.80 -2.52
C GLN A 165 4.78 7.63 -3.15
N GLU A 166 4.53 6.45 -3.71
CA GLU A 166 3.34 6.12 -4.49
C GLU A 166 2.61 4.93 -3.86
N TYR A 167 1.57 5.21 -3.11
CA TYR A 167 0.73 4.18 -2.50
C TYR A 167 -0.75 4.56 -2.58
N ASN A 168 -1.63 3.58 -2.42
CA ASN A 168 -3.06 3.81 -2.42
C ASN A 168 -3.49 4.60 -1.17
N PRO A 169 -4.10 5.80 -1.32
CA PRO A 169 -4.55 6.63 -0.19
C PRO A 169 -5.60 5.97 0.73
N VAL A 170 -6.20 4.87 0.30
CA VAL A 170 -7.12 4.07 1.13
C VAL A 170 -6.46 3.64 2.44
N PHE A 171 -5.14 3.42 2.44
CA PHE A 171 -4.38 3.03 3.63
C PHE A 171 -4.14 4.16 4.65
N ASP A 172 -4.32 5.43 4.28
CA ASP A 172 -4.04 6.58 5.16
C ASP A 172 -4.82 6.53 6.49
N SER A 173 -6.08 6.13 6.43
CA SER A 173 -6.93 6.01 7.63
C SER A 173 -6.46 4.88 8.54
N ALA A 174 -6.11 3.73 7.96
CA ALA A 174 -5.61 2.58 8.70
C ALA A 174 -4.26 2.88 9.37
N ILE A 175 -3.31 3.46 8.63
CA ILE A 175 -1.98 3.84 9.13
C ILE A 175 -2.10 4.86 10.27
N SER A 176 -2.98 5.85 10.10
CA SER A 176 -3.20 6.89 11.12
C SER A 176 -3.83 6.34 12.39
N ALA A 177 -4.67 5.28 12.30
CA ALA A 177 -5.40 4.70 13.43
C ALA A 177 -4.46 4.12 14.50
N PHE A 178 -3.32 3.54 14.12
CA PHE A 178 -2.31 3.04 15.08
C PHE A 178 -1.12 4.00 15.28
N GLY A 179 -1.24 5.25 14.80
CA GLY A 179 -0.27 6.31 15.09
C GLY A 179 1.02 6.25 14.28
N ALA A 180 1.09 5.45 13.22
CA ALA A 180 2.24 5.40 12.33
C ALA A 180 2.38 6.67 11.49
N VAL A 181 3.59 6.90 10.97
CA VAL A 181 3.94 8.06 10.14
C VAL A 181 4.36 7.58 8.76
N VAL A 182 3.93 8.30 7.73
CA VAL A 182 4.40 8.08 6.35
C VAL A 182 5.40 9.15 5.98
N GLU A 183 6.60 8.73 5.55
CA GLU A 183 7.66 9.58 5.03
C GLU A 183 7.76 9.42 3.50
N LYS A 184 7.76 10.58 2.82
CA LYS A 184 7.81 10.66 1.34
C LYS A 184 9.00 11.46 0.83
N ASP A 185 9.86 11.93 1.74
CA ASP A 185 11.00 12.76 1.39
C ASP A 185 12.03 11.94 0.60
N SER A 186 12.74 12.59 -0.31
CA SER A 186 13.79 11.98 -1.13
C SER A 186 14.88 11.29 -0.29
N ASP A 187 15.23 11.85 0.87
CA ASP A 187 16.19 11.24 1.78
C ASP A 187 15.67 9.96 2.42
N ALA A 188 14.35 9.88 2.71
CA ALA A 188 13.70 8.68 3.22
C ALA A 188 13.65 7.59 2.16
N LEU A 189 13.24 7.94 0.94
CA LEU A 189 13.16 7.03 -0.21
C LEU A 189 14.55 6.49 -0.62
N ALA A 190 15.58 7.31 -0.48
CA ALA A 190 16.96 6.90 -0.74
C ALA A 190 17.59 6.08 0.41
N GLY A 191 16.93 6.01 1.59
CA GLY A 191 17.45 5.31 2.77
C GLY A 191 18.81 5.83 3.24
N ASN A 192 19.05 7.14 3.14
CA ASN A 192 20.37 7.73 3.36
C ASN A 192 20.63 8.15 4.84
N ALA A 193 21.87 8.56 5.14
CA ALA A 193 22.28 8.95 6.50
C ALA A 193 21.51 10.17 7.05
N ARG A 194 21.02 11.09 6.20
CA ARG A 194 20.21 12.24 6.65
C ARG A 194 18.85 11.78 7.19
N PHE A 195 18.24 10.81 6.54
CA PHE A 195 17.01 10.20 7.01
C PHE A 195 17.18 9.51 8.36
N LEU A 196 18.25 8.72 8.54
CA LEU A 196 18.58 8.09 9.82
C LEU A 196 18.74 9.12 10.94
N LYS A 197 19.42 10.22 10.65
CA LYS A 197 19.57 11.34 11.59
C LYS A 197 18.24 12.02 11.91
N HIS A 198 17.36 12.19 10.91
CA HIS A 198 16.01 12.75 11.09
C HIS A 198 15.19 11.91 12.06
N LEU A 199 15.24 10.58 11.93
CA LEU A 199 14.58 9.64 12.84
C LEU A 199 15.29 9.46 14.19
N ASN A 200 16.40 10.19 14.41
CA ASN A 200 17.26 10.07 15.60
C ASN A 200 17.76 8.63 15.86
N ILE A 201 18.00 7.90 14.79
CA ILE A 201 18.62 6.58 14.87
C ILE A 201 20.11 6.80 15.08
N ARG A 202 20.62 6.34 16.26
CA ARG A 202 22.00 6.49 16.67
C ARG A 202 22.52 5.15 17.22
N PRO A 203 23.84 4.92 17.19
CA PRO A 203 24.44 3.71 17.75
C PRO A 203 23.97 3.42 19.17
N GLY A 204 23.51 2.21 19.42
CA GLY A 204 23.21 1.71 20.77
C GLY A 204 21.99 2.32 21.50
N LYS A 205 21.22 3.20 20.84
CA LYS A 205 20.16 3.94 21.53
C LYS A 205 18.76 3.32 21.45
N ARG A 206 18.49 2.45 20.49
CA ARG A 206 17.15 1.86 20.35
C ARG A 206 17.17 0.57 19.52
N ARG A 207 16.24 -0.33 19.81
CA ARG A 207 16.00 -1.48 18.96
C ARG A 207 15.39 -1.01 17.63
N LEU A 208 16.01 -1.40 16.52
CA LEU A 208 15.58 -1.06 15.17
C LEU A 208 15.24 -2.33 14.43
N GLU A 209 14.08 -2.33 13.81
CA GLU A 209 13.64 -3.35 12.90
C GLU A 209 13.32 -2.70 11.54
N LEU A 210 13.74 -3.33 10.49
CA LEU A 210 13.57 -2.89 9.12
C LEU A 210 12.70 -3.90 8.38
N ALA A 211 11.76 -3.43 7.59
CA ALA A 211 10.92 -4.27 6.75
C ALA A 211 10.83 -3.68 5.34
N ALA A 212 11.38 -4.37 4.34
CA ALA A 212 11.27 -3.98 2.94
C ALA A 212 10.20 -4.86 2.28
N LEU A 213 8.98 -4.32 2.16
CA LEU A 213 7.76 -5.05 1.82
C LEU A 213 7.01 -4.44 0.62
N LYS A 214 7.70 -3.71 -0.26
CA LYS A 214 7.12 -3.23 -1.51
C LYS A 214 6.90 -4.40 -2.46
N GLY A 215 5.90 -4.30 -3.35
CA GLY A 215 5.57 -5.38 -4.29
C GLY A 215 6.63 -5.68 -5.36
N ASP A 216 7.73 -4.91 -5.39
CA ASP A 216 8.89 -5.13 -6.28
C ASP A 216 10.11 -5.54 -5.44
N GLY A 217 10.55 -6.79 -5.60
CA GLY A 217 11.68 -7.35 -4.87
C GLY A 217 13.01 -6.65 -5.18
N ARG A 218 13.19 -6.13 -6.39
CA ARG A 218 14.38 -5.36 -6.78
C ARG A 218 14.43 -4.02 -6.06
N GLU A 219 13.29 -3.34 -5.93
CA GLU A 219 13.23 -2.11 -5.14
C GLU A 219 13.52 -2.38 -3.66
N ASN A 220 13.00 -3.48 -3.11
CA ASN A 220 13.29 -3.91 -1.75
C ASN A 220 14.79 -4.16 -1.55
N LEU A 221 15.44 -4.85 -2.48
CA LEU A 221 16.88 -5.13 -2.44
C LEU A 221 17.70 -3.84 -2.49
N ASN A 222 17.37 -2.93 -3.41
CA ASN A 222 18.08 -1.66 -3.56
C ASN A 222 17.93 -0.78 -2.31
N TYR A 223 16.73 -0.69 -1.77
CA TYR A 223 16.46 0.08 -0.55
C TYR A 223 17.18 -0.53 0.66
N ALA A 224 17.10 -1.84 0.83
CA ALA A 224 17.79 -2.55 1.91
C ALA A 224 19.31 -2.30 1.88
N ARG A 225 19.93 -2.43 0.71
CA ARG A 225 21.37 -2.14 0.54
C ARG A 225 21.74 -0.70 0.88
N ALA A 226 20.97 0.26 0.36
CA ALA A 226 21.20 1.69 0.63
C ALA A 226 21.12 2.00 2.12
N LEU A 227 20.07 1.50 2.77
CA LEU A 227 19.81 1.76 4.19
C LEU A 227 20.87 1.09 5.08
N LEU A 228 21.20 -0.18 4.84
CA LEU A 228 22.23 -0.90 5.60
C LEU A 228 23.61 -0.26 5.44
N LYS A 229 23.95 0.18 4.22
CA LYS A 229 25.17 0.95 3.96
C LYS A 229 25.19 2.26 4.74
N ALA A 230 24.10 3.04 4.68
CA ALA A 230 24.00 4.30 5.42
C ALA A 230 24.09 4.10 6.94
N MET A 231 23.56 2.99 7.47
CA MET A 231 23.72 2.60 8.87
C MET A 231 25.16 2.31 9.21
N SER A 232 25.84 1.47 8.43
CA SER A 232 27.25 1.14 8.59
C SER A 232 28.13 2.39 8.56
N ASP A 233 27.96 3.26 7.55
CA ASP A 233 28.68 4.52 7.40
C ASP A 233 28.43 5.49 8.58
N SER A 234 27.29 5.37 9.24
CA SER A 234 26.91 6.17 10.43
C SER A 234 27.34 5.52 11.75
N GLY A 235 28.05 4.40 11.73
CA GLY A 235 28.48 3.65 12.92
C GLY A 235 27.36 2.99 13.70
N ILE A 236 26.19 2.78 13.06
CA ILE A 236 25.05 2.04 13.63
C ILE A 236 25.35 0.56 13.44
N ARG A 237 25.32 -0.20 14.54
CA ARG A 237 25.56 -1.65 14.49
C ARG A 237 24.40 -2.35 13.79
N THR A 238 24.65 -2.81 12.58
CA THR A 238 23.67 -3.55 11.78
C THR A 238 23.39 -4.94 12.35
N GLU A 239 24.35 -5.52 13.08
CA GLU A 239 24.21 -6.83 13.75
C GLU A 239 23.08 -6.88 14.79
N GLN A 240 22.69 -5.75 15.35
CA GLN A 240 21.57 -5.64 16.30
C GLN A 240 20.26 -5.24 15.63
N THR A 241 20.26 -5.14 14.30
CA THR A 241 19.12 -4.75 13.50
C THR A 241 18.60 -5.96 12.76
N THR A 242 17.30 -6.23 12.86
CA THR A 242 16.65 -7.25 12.05
C THR A 242 16.10 -6.60 10.79
N LEU A 243 16.47 -7.11 9.63
CA LEU A 243 15.88 -6.74 8.35
C LEU A 243 15.04 -7.90 7.83
N THR A 244 13.76 -7.68 7.67
CA THR A 244 12.83 -8.58 6.98
C THR A 244 12.57 -8.03 5.59
N ALA A 245 12.80 -8.82 4.54
CA ALA A 245 12.63 -8.33 3.18
C ALA A 245 11.92 -9.34 2.29
N ALA A 246 10.94 -8.85 1.53
CA ALA A 246 10.24 -9.62 0.52
C ALA A 246 10.98 -9.56 -0.82
N GLY A 247 11.12 -10.70 -1.48
CA GLY A 247 11.68 -10.83 -2.83
C GLY A 247 11.05 -11.99 -3.56
N MET A 248 11.42 -12.18 -4.82
CA MET A 248 10.97 -13.28 -5.64
C MET A 248 12.18 -14.04 -6.18
N GLY A 249 12.27 -15.34 -5.91
CA GLY A 249 13.31 -16.20 -6.47
C GLY A 249 14.74 -15.68 -6.21
N GLU A 250 15.43 -15.20 -7.24
CA GLU A 250 16.82 -14.72 -7.15
C GLU A 250 16.98 -13.44 -6.31
N GLU A 251 15.96 -12.62 -6.27
CA GLU A 251 15.96 -11.39 -5.45
C GLU A 251 15.92 -11.74 -3.97
N ALA A 252 15.10 -12.71 -3.57
CA ALA A 252 15.08 -13.21 -2.19
C ALA A 252 16.44 -13.82 -1.79
N ALA A 253 17.07 -14.58 -2.68
CA ALA A 253 18.42 -15.11 -2.46
C ALA A 253 19.46 -13.98 -2.31
N SER A 254 19.38 -12.96 -3.15
CA SER A 254 20.26 -11.78 -3.08
C SER A 254 20.05 -10.97 -1.80
N LEU A 255 18.81 -10.82 -1.33
CA LEU A 255 18.48 -10.20 -0.06
C LEU A 255 19.07 -11.00 1.11
N GLN A 256 18.92 -12.31 1.10
CA GLN A 256 19.49 -13.17 2.15
C GLN A 256 21.02 -13.11 2.19
N ALA A 257 21.67 -12.96 1.04
CA ALA A 257 23.13 -12.82 0.95
C ALA A 257 23.68 -11.57 1.65
N LEU A 258 22.87 -10.52 1.81
CA LEU A 258 23.26 -9.30 2.55
C LEU A 258 23.66 -9.63 4.00
N GLY A 259 23.05 -10.63 4.62
CA GLY A 259 23.45 -11.09 5.95
C GLY A 259 24.88 -11.62 5.99
N GLY A 260 25.31 -12.33 4.93
CA GLY A 260 26.69 -12.84 4.76
C GLY A 260 27.73 -11.74 4.45
N GLU A 261 27.27 -10.56 3.97
CA GLU A 261 28.13 -9.40 3.72
C GLU A 261 28.42 -8.57 5.00
N GLY A 262 28.03 -9.06 6.17
CA GLY A 262 28.32 -8.42 7.45
C GLY A 262 27.24 -7.41 7.89
N TYR A 263 26.07 -7.40 7.25
CA TYR A 263 24.97 -6.48 7.58
C TYR A 263 24.00 -7.01 8.66
N GLY A 264 24.33 -8.10 9.35
CA GLY A 264 23.55 -8.58 10.49
C GLY A 264 22.40 -9.54 10.15
N ASN A 265 21.35 -9.53 10.94
CA ASN A 265 20.22 -10.44 10.79
C ASN A 265 19.32 -10.04 9.62
N VAL A 266 19.53 -10.65 8.47
CA VAL A 266 18.68 -10.48 7.28
C VAL A 266 17.81 -11.72 7.11
N HIS A 267 16.50 -11.53 7.13
CA HIS A 267 15.49 -12.54 6.86
C HIS A 267 14.79 -12.21 5.55
N ALA A 268 15.31 -12.76 4.46
CA ALA A 268 14.64 -12.67 3.19
C ALA A 268 13.63 -13.81 3.04
N PHE A 269 12.48 -13.51 2.48
CA PHE A 269 11.49 -14.51 2.15
C PHE A 269 11.01 -14.34 0.71
N ASP A 270 10.76 -15.47 0.06
CA ASP A 270 10.18 -15.51 -1.27
C ASP A 270 8.66 -15.56 -1.14
N GLU A 271 7.99 -14.46 -1.48
CA GLU A 271 6.53 -14.35 -1.40
C GLU A 271 5.84 -15.40 -2.27
N THR A 272 6.39 -15.69 -3.45
CA THR A 272 5.81 -16.70 -4.36
C THR A 272 5.93 -18.09 -3.78
N ALA A 273 7.07 -18.42 -3.18
CA ALA A 273 7.28 -19.70 -2.51
C ALA A 273 6.37 -19.87 -1.29
N LEU A 274 6.19 -18.83 -0.49
CA LEU A 274 5.26 -18.85 0.65
C LEU A 274 3.82 -19.02 0.21
N THR A 275 3.40 -18.28 -0.82
CA THR A 275 2.04 -18.35 -1.36
C THR A 275 1.78 -19.74 -1.96
N ALA A 276 2.75 -20.31 -2.69
CA ALA A 276 2.66 -21.68 -3.21
C ALA A 276 2.53 -22.72 -2.08
N ARG A 277 3.29 -22.58 -0.99
CA ARG A 277 3.17 -23.47 0.18
C ARG A 277 1.81 -23.36 0.84
N ARG A 278 1.27 -22.15 1.01
CA ARG A 278 -0.06 -21.93 1.61
C ARG A 278 -1.14 -22.60 0.74
N ALA A 279 -1.10 -22.40 -0.58
CA ALA A 279 -2.06 -22.99 -1.50
C ALA A 279 -2.06 -24.53 -1.43
N LEU A 280 -0.86 -25.14 -1.48
CA LEU A 280 -0.76 -26.60 -1.42
C LEU A 280 -0.93 -27.18 -0.01
N ARG A 281 -0.86 -26.36 1.03
CA ARG A 281 -1.25 -26.76 2.39
C ARG A 281 -2.76 -26.76 2.56
N ALA A 282 -3.45 -25.78 1.99
CA ALA A 282 -4.91 -25.74 1.97
C ALA A 282 -5.53 -26.85 1.12
N HIS A 283 -4.84 -27.23 0.03
CA HIS A 283 -5.27 -28.28 -0.90
C HIS A 283 -4.13 -29.30 -1.12
N PRO A 284 -3.94 -30.21 -0.15
CA PRO A 284 -2.83 -31.13 -0.18
C PRO A 284 -2.86 -32.09 -1.40
N LEU A 285 -1.69 -32.32 -2.00
CA LEU A 285 -1.61 -33.20 -3.18
C LEU A 285 -1.95 -34.67 -2.87
N CYS A 286 -1.86 -35.09 -1.61
CA CYS A 286 -2.26 -36.42 -1.19
C CYS A 286 -3.79 -36.64 -1.33
N ASP A 287 -4.59 -35.58 -1.32
CA ASP A 287 -6.05 -35.71 -1.50
C ASP A 287 -6.44 -36.00 -2.97
N LEU A 288 -5.49 -35.85 -3.88
CA LEU A 288 -5.65 -36.08 -5.32
C LEU A 288 -5.28 -37.51 -5.74
N VAL A 289 -4.73 -38.31 -4.83
CA VAL A 289 -4.21 -39.66 -5.08
C VAL A 289 -4.85 -40.65 -4.13
N GLU A 290 -5.26 -41.79 -4.63
CA GLU A 290 -5.77 -42.88 -3.80
C GLU A 290 -4.61 -43.69 -3.23
N PHE A 291 -4.77 -44.20 -1.99
CA PHE A 291 -3.78 -45.01 -1.32
C PHE A 291 -4.34 -46.39 -0.96
N ASP A 292 -3.51 -47.42 -1.08
CA ASP A 292 -3.84 -48.76 -0.65
C ASP A 292 -3.77 -48.88 0.90
N ALA A 293 -4.12 -50.05 1.43
CA ALA A 293 -4.09 -50.36 2.84
C ALA A 293 -2.67 -50.29 3.45
N GLN A 294 -1.63 -50.30 2.65
CA GLN A 294 -0.23 -50.17 3.03
C GLN A 294 0.28 -48.71 2.93
N GLY A 295 -0.56 -47.78 2.56
CA GLY A 295 -0.23 -46.36 2.39
C GLY A 295 0.58 -46.08 1.11
N ARG A 296 0.48 -46.96 0.11
CA ARG A 296 1.13 -46.76 -1.21
C ARG A 296 0.08 -46.14 -2.14
N ALA A 297 0.52 -45.18 -2.93
CA ALA A 297 -0.32 -44.61 -3.97
C ALA A 297 -0.66 -45.64 -5.04
N THR A 298 -1.93 -45.68 -5.46
CA THR A 298 -2.44 -46.59 -6.48
C THR A 298 -2.48 -46.00 -7.88
N GLY A 299 -2.15 -44.68 -8.00
CA GLY A 299 -2.09 -43.95 -9.25
C GLY A 299 -0.96 -42.92 -9.28
N ASP A 300 -0.66 -42.46 -10.48
CA ASP A 300 0.35 -41.42 -10.73
C ASP A 300 -0.23 -40.02 -10.41
N LEU A 301 0.66 -39.10 -10.00
CA LEU A 301 0.32 -37.69 -9.82
C LEU A 301 0.82 -36.90 -11.04
N ARG A 302 -0.12 -36.40 -11.84
CA ARG A 302 0.20 -35.57 -13.01
C ARG A 302 -0.34 -34.15 -12.84
N VAL A 303 0.56 -33.18 -12.86
CA VAL A 303 0.23 -31.76 -12.66
C VAL A 303 0.47 -30.99 -13.95
N VAL A 304 -0.47 -30.17 -14.36
CA VAL A 304 -0.33 -29.25 -15.49
C VAL A 304 -0.16 -27.83 -14.96
N ILE A 305 0.91 -27.13 -15.35
CA ILE A 305 1.21 -25.77 -14.92
C ILE A 305 1.17 -24.85 -16.14
N VAL A 306 0.34 -23.82 -16.10
CA VAL A 306 0.22 -22.79 -17.13
C VAL A 306 0.82 -21.49 -16.63
N GLY A 307 1.94 -21.08 -17.26
CA GLY A 307 2.78 -19.97 -16.83
C GLY A 307 3.99 -20.43 -16.02
N PHE A 308 5.19 -20.00 -16.44
CA PHE A 308 6.45 -20.39 -15.81
C PHE A 308 7.30 -19.19 -15.34
N GLY A 309 6.63 -18.11 -14.96
CA GLY A 309 7.20 -16.98 -14.23
C GLY A 309 7.61 -17.36 -12.80
N ALA A 310 7.82 -16.40 -11.93
CA ALA A 310 8.22 -16.65 -10.53
C ALA A 310 7.24 -17.57 -9.79
N THR A 311 5.93 -17.34 -9.96
CA THR A 311 4.87 -18.15 -9.35
C THR A 311 4.87 -19.58 -9.88
N GLY A 312 4.97 -19.78 -11.20
CA GLY A 312 4.99 -21.11 -11.80
C GLY A 312 6.21 -21.95 -11.37
N ARG A 313 7.36 -21.31 -11.25
CA ARG A 313 8.59 -21.95 -10.72
C ARG A 313 8.43 -22.34 -9.25
N ALA A 314 7.82 -21.49 -8.43
CA ALA A 314 7.54 -21.78 -7.04
C ALA A 314 6.53 -22.94 -6.91
N MET A 315 5.48 -22.94 -7.73
CA MET A 315 4.47 -24.02 -7.79
C MET A 315 5.11 -25.33 -8.20
N LEU A 316 5.91 -25.36 -9.27
CA LEU A 316 6.63 -26.58 -9.68
C LEU A 316 7.49 -27.11 -8.53
N ALA A 317 8.28 -26.26 -7.89
CA ALA A 317 9.13 -26.68 -6.78
C ALA A 317 8.32 -27.29 -5.63
N GLN A 318 7.20 -26.65 -5.25
CA GLN A 318 6.33 -27.14 -4.17
C GLN A 318 5.56 -28.41 -4.57
N THR A 319 5.11 -28.54 -5.82
CA THR A 319 4.42 -29.75 -6.28
C THR A 319 5.38 -30.94 -6.35
N VAL A 320 6.63 -30.73 -6.78
CA VAL A 320 7.67 -31.76 -6.73
C VAL A 320 7.96 -32.22 -5.30
N ILE A 321 8.09 -31.26 -4.35
CA ILE A 321 8.39 -31.59 -2.95
C ILE A 321 7.24 -32.37 -2.29
N ASN A 322 6.00 -31.94 -2.52
CA ASN A 322 4.83 -32.48 -1.84
C ASN A 322 4.13 -33.62 -2.61
N GLY A 323 4.52 -33.87 -3.87
CA GLY A 323 3.88 -34.87 -4.75
C GLY A 323 4.63 -36.19 -4.86
N GLN A 324 5.57 -36.48 -3.96
CA GLN A 324 6.36 -37.71 -3.98
C GLN A 324 5.74 -38.77 -3.07
N PHE A 325 4.99 -39.68 -3.65
CA PHE A 325 4.33 -40.77 -2.93
C PHE A 325 4.92 -42.12 -3.33
N THR A 326 5.11 -43.02 -2.36
CA THR A 326 5.54 -44.37 -2.64
C THR A 326 4.48 -45.08 -3.52
N GLY A 327 4.90 -45.58 -4.67
CA GLY A 327 4.00 -46.24 -5.63
C GLY A 327 3.48 -45.33 -6.73
N SER A 328 3.74 -44.02 -6.67
CA SER A 328 3.33 -43.03 -7.68
C SER A 328 4.53 -42.50 -8.44
N HIS A 329 4.33 -42.18 -9.72
CA HIS A 329 5.26 -41.37 -10.50
C HIS A 329 4.76 -39.94 -10.58
N PHE A 330 5.62 -38.99 -10.19
CA PHE A 330 5.36 -37.58 -10.35
C PHE A 330 5.60 -37.13 -11.79
N ARG A 331 4.63 -36.51 -12.43
CA ARG A 331 4.74 -35.90 -13.76
C ARG A 331 4.26 -34.45 -13.71
N ALA A 332 4.96 -33.59 -14.48
CA ALA A 332 4.53 -32.21 -14.65
C ALA A 332 4.64 -31.80 -16.13
N ASP A 333 3.56 -31.24 -16.65
CA ASP A 333 3.52 -30.62 -17.98
C ASP A 333 3.39 -29.10 -17.82
N ILE A 334 4.35 -28.35 -18.35
CA ILE A 334 4.43 -26.91 -18.16
C ILE A 334 4.22 -26.21 -19.49
N PHE A 335 3.22 -25.35 -19.55
CA PHE A 335 2.86 -24.54 -20.72
C PHE A 335 3.25 -23.09 -20.52
N ASP A 336 4.27 -22.65 -21.26
CA ASP A 336 4.74 -21.27 -21.27
C ASP A 336 5.45 -20.96 -22.60
N PRO A 337 5.12 -19.86 -23.30
CA PRO A 337 5.77 -19.48 -24.55
C PRO A 337 7.19 -18.93 -24.36
N ALA A 338 7.60 -18.63 -23.11
CA ALA A 338 8.91 -18.07 -22.82
C ALA A 338 9.98 -19.16 -22.63
N PRO A 339 11.22 -18.91 -23.04
CA PRO A 339 12.31 -19.84 -22.81
C PRO A 339 12.64 -20.00 -21.32
N LEU A 340 13.12 -21.16 -20.94
CA LEU A 340 13.40 -21.60 -19.56
C LEU A 340 14.48 -20.81 -18.79
N ASN A 341 15.11 -19.83 -19.38
CA ASN A 341 16.06 -18.89 -18.78
C ASN A 341 16.96 -19.48 -17.68
N GLY A 342 17.58 -20.64 -17.94
CA GLY A 342 18.55 -21.23 -17.02
C GLY A 342 18.00 -21.82 -15.71
N PHE A 343 16.69 -21.84 -15.50
CA PHE A 343 16.08 -22.36 -14.25
C PHE A 343 16.53 -23.79 -13.91
N LEU A 344 16.72 -24.64 -14.93
CA LEU A 344 17.12 -26.03 -14.75
C LEU A 344 18.63 -26.23 -14.68
N LEU A 345 19.47 -25.24 -15.01
CA LEU A 345 20.92 -25.35 -15.00
C LEU A 345 21.50 -25.80 -13.64
N HIS A 346 20.88 -25.40 -12.57
CA HIS A 346 21.30 -25.72 -11.20
C HIS A 346 20.27 -26.59 -10.46
N ARG A 347 19.28 -27.12 -11.17
CA ARG A 347 18.21 -27.94 -10.60
C ARG A 347 17.87 -29.06 -11.55
N PRO A 348 18.56 -30.24 -11.46
CA PRO A 348 18.37 -31.36 -12.36
C PRO A 348 17.03 -32.09 -12.11
N LEU A 349 15.92 -31.32 -12.06
CA LEU A 349 14.59 -31.88 -11.78
C LEU A 349 14.13 -32.83 -12.89
N THR A 350 14.44 -32.51 -14.15
CA THR A 350 14.05 -33.32 -15.30
C THR A 350 14.79 -34.66 -15.40
N GLU A 351 15.94 -34.81 -14.71
CA GLU A 351 16.66 -36.08 -14.65
C GLU A 351 16.01 -37.08 -13.67
N ARG A 352 15.30 -36.58 -12.68
CA ARG A 352 14.69 -37.39 -11.61
C ARG A 352 13.16 -37.51 -11.75
N TYR A 353 12.51 -36.55 -12.41
CA TYR A 353 11.09 -36.49 -12.55
C TYR A 353 10.68 -36.29 -14.00
N ASP A 354 9.53 -36.83 -14.43
CA ASP A 354 8.98 -36.63 -15.77
C ASP A 354 8.39 -35.18 -15.88
N ILE A 355 9.29 -34.21 -16.09
CA ILE A 355 8.92 -32.81 -16.26
C ILE A 355 9.08 -32.41 -17.72
N ARG A 356 7.98 -32.02 -18.37
CA ARG A 356 7.94 -31.65 -19.78
C ARG A 356 7.55 -30.19 -19.94
N PHE A 357 8.29 -29.52 -20.84
CA PHE A 357 8.05 -28.13 -21.17
C PHE A 357 7.46 -28.02 -22.57
N HIS A 358 6.30 -27.35 -22.65
CA HIS A 358 5.61 -27.07 -23.89
C HIS A 358 5.74 -25.57 -24.19
N ASP A 359 6.43 -25.23 -25.29
CA ASP A 359 6.56 -23.85 -25.78
C ASP A 359 5.25 -23.40 -26.42
N LYS A 360 4.19 -23.34 -25.61
CA LYS A 360 2.84 -22.99 -26.01
C LYS A 360 2.14 -22.26 -24.88
N SER A 361 1.26 -21.33 -25.25
CA SER A 361 0.40 -20.63 -24.29
C SER A 361 -0.76 -21.51 -23.84
N GLY A 362 -1.24 -21.31 -22.63
CA GLY A 362 -2.42 -21.98 -22.07
C GLY A 362 -3.76 -21.64 -22.74
N ASP A 363 -3.78 -20.67 -23.66
CA ASP A 363 -4.92 -20.34 -24.51
C ASP A 363 -4.79 -20.87 -25.95
N SER A 364 -3.76 -21.68 -26.20
CA SER A 364 -3.49 -22.23 -27.52
C SER A 364 -4.32 -23.51 -27.82
N THR A 365 -4.64 -23.74 -29.09
CA THR A 365 -5.27 -24.99 -29.53
C THR A 365 -4.47 -26.21 -29.09
N ALA A 366 -3.13 -26.13 -29.13
CA ALA A 366 -2.25 -27.22 -28.71
C ALA A 366 -2.41 -27.57 -27.22
N PHE A 367 -2.67 -26.59 -26.36
CA PHE A 367 -2.97 -26.82 -24.94
C PHE A 367 -4.29 -27.59 -24.77
N TYR A 368 -5.35 -27.16 -25.45
CA TYR A 368 -6.65 -27.85 -25.37
C TYR A 368 -6.61 -29.25 -25.97
N SER A 369 -5.88 -29.47 -27.10
CA SER A 369 -5.68 -30.81 -27.64
C SER A 369 -4.90 -31.70 -26.65
N PHE A 370 -3.87 -31.17 -26.01
CA PHE A 370 -3.16 -31.89 -24.97
C PHE A 370 -4.06 -32.28 -23.80
N LEU A 371 -4.93 -31.37 -23.34
CA LEU A 371 -5.89 -31.66 -22.28
C LEU A 371 -6.87 -32.76 -22.73
N GLU A 372 -7.40 -32.71 -23.94
CA GLU A 372 -8.32 -33.69 -24.49
C GLU A 372 -7.71 -35.10 -24.49
N GLU A 373 -6.45 -35.22 -24.92
CA GLU A 373 -5.74 -36.49 -24.98
C GLU A 373 -5.39 -37.05 -23.59
N ASN A 374 -5.16 -36.18 -22.60
CA ASN A 374 -4.56 -36.57 -21.32
C ASN A 374 -5.51 -36.36 -20.11
N LEU A 375 -6.73 -35.89 -20.31
CA LEU A 375 -7.64 -35.44 -19.25
C LEU A 375 -7.81 -36.44 -18.09
N ARG A 376 -7.81 -37.74 -18.39
CA ARG A 376 -8.01 -38.80 -17.39
C ARG A 376 -6.79 -39.02 -16.50
N GLU A 377 -5.61 -38.60 -16.93
CA GLU A 377 -4.36 -38.76 -16.21
C GLU A 377 -4.00 -37.50 -15.40
N ILE A 378 -4.63 -36.35 -15.70
CA ILE A 378 -4.33 -35.09 -15.04
C ILE A 378 -4.99 -35.07 -13.65
N SER A 379 -4.16 -34.90 -12.62
CA SER A 379 -4.59 -34.80 -11.23
C SER A 379 -4.87 -33.35 -10.79
N LEU A 380 -4.18 -32.36 -11.37
CA LEU A 380 -4.29 -30.95 -10.99
C LEU A 380 -3.88 -30.04 -12.15
N ILE A 381 -4.61 -28.94 -12.35
CA ILE A 381 -4.22 -27.85 -13.24
C ILE A 381 -3.92 -26.60 -12.40
N ILE A 382 -2.77 -25.98 -12.63
CA ILE A 382 -2.35 -24.76 -11.95
C ILE A 382 -2.21 -23.65 -12.98
N LEU A 383 -2.99 -22.57 -12.82
CA LEU A 383 -2.96 -21.38 -13.66
C LEU A 383 -2.22 -20.27 -12.93
N CYS A 384 -1.03 -19.91 -13.40
CA CYS A 384 -0.12 -18.98 -12.72
C CYS A 384 0.72 -18.11 -13.68
N THR A 385 0.08 -17.63 -14.75
CA THR A 385 0.69 -16.61 -15.62
C THR A 385 0.86 -15.30 -14.87
N GLU A 386 1.58 -14.33 -15.44
CA GLU A 386 1.80 -13.02 -14.83
C GLU A 386 0.52 -12.20 -14.63
N SER A 387 -0.55 -12.50 -15.36
CA SER A 387 -1.84 -11.82 -15.26
C SER A 387 -2.87 -12.64 -14.49
N GLY A 388 -3.19 -12.21 -13.28
CA GLY A 388 -4.27 -12.83 -12.48
C GLY A 388 -5.63 -12.80 -13.19
N GLU A 389 -5.92 -11.75 -13.94
CA GLU A 389 -7.15 -11.66 -14.74
C GLU A 389 -7.18 -12.71 -15.86
N LYS A 390 -6.04 -12.89 -16.55
CA LYS A 390 -5.92 -13.95 -17.57
C LYS A 390 -6.09 -15.33 -16.94
N ASN A 391 -5.52 -15.58 -15.78
CA ASN A 391 -5.64 -16.84 -15.07
C ASN A 391 -7.11 -17.13 -14.69
N LEU A 392 -7.83 -16.13 -14.16
CA LEU A 392 -9.25 -16.26 -13.84
C LEU A 392 -10.07 -16.57 -15.09
N ARG A 393 -9.87 -15.82 -16.17
CA ARG A 393 -10.55 -16.07 -17.43
C ARG A 393 -10.28 -17.48 -17.96
N THR A 394 -9.02 -17.92 -17.98
CA THR A 394 -8.65 -19.27 -18.40
C THR A 394 -9.31 -20.33 -17.51
N SER A 395 -9.45 -20.09 -16.20
CA SER A 395 -10.11 -21.04 -15.31
C SER A 395 -11.61 -21.18 -15.62
N GLU A 396 -12.29 -20.09 -15.94
CA GLU A 396 -13.70 -20.12 -16.36
C GLU A 396 -13.88 -20.78 -17.73
N ASP A 397 -12.98 -20.50 -18.68
CA ASP A 397 -12.96 -21.14 -19.99
C ASP A 397 -12.78 -22.66 -19.86
N LEU A 398 -11.85 -23.11 -19.03
CA LEU A 398 -11.64 -24.53 -18.74
C LEU A 398 -12.86 -25.18 -18.07
N LYS A 399 -13.45 -24.49 -17.08
CA LYS A 399 -14.65 -24.96 -16.40
C LYS A 399 -15.81 -25.20 -17.37
N ALA A 400 -15.96 -24.31 -18.36
CA ALA A 400 -16.97 -24.44 -19.41
C ALA A 400 -16.60 -25.51 -20.46
N TRP A 401 -15.30 -25.70 -20.73
CA TRP A 401 -14.81 -26.60 -21.75
C TRP A 401 -14.89 -28.09 -21.34
N PHE A 402 -14.75 -28.41 -20.05
CA PHE A 402 -14.72 -29.80 -19.60
C PHE A 402 -16.02 -30.55 -19.96
N PRO A 403 -15.89 -31.73 -20.60
CA PRO A 403 -17.07 -32.52 -20.97
C PRO A 403 -17.83 -33.03 -19.75
N GLY A 404 -19.13 -33.08 -19.85
CA GLY A 404 -20.00 -33.66 -18.81
C GLY A 404 -19.74 -35.17 -18.64
N GLY A 405 -19.80 -35.63 -17.39
CA GLY A 405 -19.71 -37.09 -17.09
C GLY A 405 -18.28 -37.64 -16.95
N ILE A 406 -17.26 -36.82 -17.09
CA ILE A 406 -15.84 -37.17 -16.79
C ILE A 406 -15.44 -36.43 -15.52
N ARG A 407 -14.69 -37.15 -14.63
CA ARG A 407 -14.07 -36.49 -13.47
C ARG A 407 -13.13 -35.37 -13.95
N ARG A 408 -13.36 -34.17 -13.49
CA ARG A 408 -12.57 -32.99 -13.84
C ARG A 408 -11.37 -32.92 -12.92
N PRO A 409 -10.17 -32.62 -13.43
CA PRO A 409 -9.08 -32.23 -12.53
C PRO A 409 -9.44 -30.92 -11.84
N PRO A 410 -9.18 -30.78 -10.53
CA PRO A 410 -9.31 -29.50 -9.86
C PRO A 410 -8.36 -28.45 -10.47
N ILE A 411 -8.74 -27.18 -10.33
CA ILE A 411 -7.99 -26.04 -10.88
C ILE A 411 -7.56 -25.11 -9.75
N LEU A 412 -6.26 -24.90 -9.62
CA LEU A 412 -5.68 -23.92 -8.73
C LEU A 412 -5.31 -22.67 -9.55
N THR A 413 -5.95 -21.54 -9.29
CA THR A 413 -5.80 -20.32 -10.06
C THR A 413 -5.09 -19.26 -9.22
N ALA A 414 -3.89 -18.82 -9.63
CA ALA A 414 -3.21 -17.70 -9.01
C ALA A 414 -3.86 -16.38 -9.45
N THR A 415 -4.25 -15.56 -8.49
CA THR A 415 -4.57 -14.14 -8.67
C THR A 415 -3.38 -13.30 -8.21
N ARG A 416 -3.51 -11.98 -8.16
CA ARG A 416 -2.41 -11.08 -7.75
C ARG A 416 -1.94 -11.34 -6.32
N ASP A 417 -2.86 -11.66 -5.43
CA ASP A 417 -2.60 -11.75 -3.99
C ASP A 417 -3.16 -13.02 -3.34
N GLU A 418 -3.89 -13.85 -4.10
CA GLU A 418 -4.64 -15.00 -3.60
C GLU A 418 -4.60 -16.17 -4.57
N TYR A 419 -5.06 -17.34 -4.09
CA TYR A 419 -5.36 -18.48 -4.92
C TYR A 419 -6.85 -18.80 -4.84
N ARG A 420 -7.42 -19.20 -5.98
CA ARG A 420 -8.74 -19.79 -6.05
C ARG A 420 -8.63 -21.25 -6.37
N TRP A 421 -9.41 -22.05 -5.70
CA TRP A 421 -9.52 -23.48 -5.93
C TRP A 421 -10.89 -23.80 -6.50
N ILE A 422 -10.91 -24.54 -7.60
CA ILE A 422 -12.12 -25.13 -8.18
C ILE A 422 -11.96 -26.63 -8.03
N ASP A 423 -12.86 -27.27 -7.28
CA ASP A 423 -12.82 -28.70 -7.06
C ASP A 423 -13.26 -29.52 -8.31
N ALA A 424 -13.21 -30.85 -8.20
CA ALA A 424 -13.57 -31.74 -9.29
C ALA A 424 -15.05 -31.66 -9.68
N GLU A 425 -15.89 -31.16 -8.81
CA GLU A 425 -17.33 -30.92 -9.01
C GLU A 425 -17.59 -29.54 -9.63
N GLY A 426 -16.61 -28.66 -9.67
CA GLY A 426 -16.68 -27.32 -10.22
C GLY A 426 -17.12 -26.27 -9.20
N HIS A 427 -17.12 -26.58 -7.90
CA HIS A 427 -17.39 -25.61 -6.84
C HIS A 427 -16.14 -24.79 -6.57
N GLU A 428 -16.33 -23.48 -6.46
CA GLU A 428 -15.26 -22.55 -6.16
C GLU A 428 -15.13 -22.38 -4.64
N GLN A 429 -13.91 -22.58 -4.13
CA GLN A 429 -13.53 -22.24 -2.77
C GLN A 429 -12.58 -21.04 -2.85
N GLN A 430 -12.96 -19.93 -2.26
CA GLN A 430 -12.04 -18.83 -2.03
C GLN A 430 -11.21 -19.16 -0.80
N SER A 431 -9.91 -18.85 -0.83
CA SER A 431 -9.13 -18.87 0.40
C SER A 431 -9.78 -17.87 1.35
N GLU A 432 -10.30 -18.33 2.46
CA GLU A 432 -10.68 -17.44 3.55
C GLU A 432 -9.45 -16.62 3.91
N ASP A 433 -9.63 -15.32 3.98
CA ASP A 433 -8.63 -14.33 4.40
C ASP A 433 -8.33 -14.60 5.88
N GLU A 434 -7.63 -15.69 6.15
CA GLU A 434 -6.93 -15.84 7.40
C GLU A 434 -5.79 -14.82 7.37
N THR A 435 -6.04 -13.70 7.99
CA THR A 435 -5.04 -12.70 8.38
C THR A 435 -4.04 -13.27 9.40
N ASP A 436 -3.75 -14.55 9.32
CA ASP A 436 -2.65 -15.17 10.00
C ASP A 436 -1.36 -14.75 9.31
N ILE A 437 -0.89 -13.60 9.75
CA ILE A 437 0.53 -13.25 9.60
C ILE A 437 1.28 -14.43 10.22
N PRO A 438 2.13 -15.13 9.45
CA PRO A 438 2.92 -16.20 10.01
C PRO A 438 3.67 -15.64 11.21
N ASP A 439 3.51 -16.26 12.37
CA ASP A 439 4.28 -15.99 13.57
C ASP A 439 5.75 -16.14 13.18
N PHE A 440 6.42 -15.02 12.94
CA PHE A 440 7.86 -14.96 12.76
C PHE A 440 8.57 -15.01 14.13
N ASP A 441 8.12 -15.88 15.00
CA ASP A 441 8.93 -16.33 16.13
C ASP A 441 10.06 -17.18 15.55
N GLY A 442 11.12 -16.50 15.14
CA GLY A 442 12.38 -17.16 14.86
C GLY A 442 12.81 -17.97 16.10
N PRO A 443 13.61 -19.03 15.93
CA PRO A 443 14.04 -19.86 17.04
C PRO A 443 14.68 -18.98 18.11
N ARG A 444 14.18 -19.10 19.35
CA ARG A 444 14.72 -18.45 20.55
C ARG A 444 16.13 -18.93 20.82
#